data_39acfcc894c9979d549d6f275bec702f
#
_entry.id   39acfcc894c9979d549d6f275bec702f
#
_cell.length_a   1.000
_cell.length_b   1.000
_cell.length_c   1.000
_cell.angle_alpha   90.00
_cell.angle_beta   90.00
_cell.angle_gamma   90.00
#
_symmetry.space_group_name_H-M   'P 1'
#
loop_
_entity.id
_entity.type
_entity.pdbx_description
1 polymer ?
#
loop_
_entity_poly.entity_id
_entity_poly.type
_entity_poly.pdbx_seq_one_letter_code
_entity_poly.pdbx_strand_id
1 'polypeptide(L)'
;MASEVIEQIGGDIDMAFFDTTHLEPGEILDFLMVLPFLKENAIVVFHDIAIQITNSAGRNEWASYLIFNGIRGEKYLPSGDVILKQNIGATILDSNQKRYYQVYFRMLGGEWNYFPKEEQVTQLRQFFKKYYEKDCPECLKIFEEAIEFNRDFVKRNPKPAPYTFVSGYL
;
A
#
# COMPACT_ATOMS: atom_id res chain seq x y z
N MET A 1 -4.30 -9.23 9.04
CA MET A 1 -3.71 -8.55 7.85
C MET A 1 -4.50 -8.95 6.61
N ALA A 2 -4.44 -8.15 5.55
CA ALA A 2 -5.08 -8.51 4.28
C ALA A 2 -4.64 -9.90 3.77
N SER A 3 -3.38 -10.31 4.03
CA SER A 3 -2.85 -11.64 3.66
C SER A 3 -3.65 -12.83 4.20
N GLU A 4 -4.30 -12.69 5.34
CA GLU A 4 -5.07 -13.81 5.95
C GLU A 4 -6.43 -14.01 5.27
N VAL A 5 -6.95 -12.96 4.67
CA VAL A 5 -8.29 -12.94 4.08
C VAL A 5 -8.24 -13.05 2.55
N ILE A 6 -7.25 -12.41 1.92
CA ILE A 6 -7.17 -12.33 0.46
C ILE A 6 -7.04 -13.70 -0.21
N GLU A 7 -6.31 -14.62 0.42
CA GLU A 7 -6.16 -15.99 -0.08
C GLU A 7 -7.49 -16.79 -0.01
N GLN A 8 -8.39 -16.43 0.90
CA GLN A 8 -9.72 -17.04 1.00
C GLN A 8 -10.68 -16.46 -0.04
N ILE A 9 -10.53 -15.17 -0.36
CA ILE A 9 -11.30 -14.51 -1.43
C ILE A 9 -10.88 -15.10 -2.79
N GLY A 10 -9.58 -15.37 -2.95
CA GLY A 10 -9.03 -15.95 -4.18
C GLY A 10 -8.72 -14.89 -5.25
N GLY A 11 -8.33 -15.37 -6.42
CA GLY A 11 -7.99 -14.53 -7.57
C GLY A 11 -9.20 -13.99 -8.34
N ASP A 12 -8.91 -13.39 -9.47
CA ASP A 12 -9.91 -12.86 -10.41
C ASP A 12 -10.73 -11.67 -9.86
N ILE A 13 -10.12 -10.86 -8.99
CA ILE A 13 -10.74 -9.65 -8.44
C ILE A 13 -10.80 -8.56 -9.52
N ASP A 14 -12.01 -8.09 -9.83
CA ASP A 14 -12.24 -7.04 -10.82
C ASP A 14 -12.04 -5.63 -10.26
N MET A 15 -12.27 -5.45 -8.94
CA MET A 15 -12.17 -4.16 -8.29
C MET A 15 -11.68 -4.29 -6.85
N ALA A 16 -10.76 -3.41 -6.45
CA ALA A 16 -10.33 -3.23 -5.07
C ALA A 16 -10.46 -1.76 -4.65
N PHE A 17 -10.93 -1.55 -3.42
CA PHE A 17 -11.03 -0.23 -2.81
C PHE A 17 -10.11 -0.17 -1.58
N PHE A 18 -9.18 0.81 -1.57
CA PHE A 18 -8.24 1.03 -0.49
C PHE A 18 -8.61 2.29 0.28
N ASP A 19 -8.91 2.11 1.56
CA ASP A 19 -9.23 3.15 2.54
C ASP A 19 -8.81 2.59 3.91
N THR A 20 -7.49 2.50 4.13
CA THR A 20 -6.94 1.81 5.30
C THR A 20 -6.25 2.79 6.25
N THR A 21 -4.97 2.61 6.53
CA THR A 21 -4.28 3.42 7.55
C THR A 21 -3.69 4.71 7.02
N HIS A 22 -3.58 4.89 5.71
CA HIS A 22 -2.90 5.98 4.99
C HIS A 22 -1.43 6.19 5.41
N LEU A 23 -0.96 5.35 6.33
CA LEU A 23 0.37 5.41 6.94
C LEU A 23 1.30 4.36 6.33
N GLU A 24 2.54 4.75 6.14
CA GLU A 24 3.60 3.82 5.74
C GLU A 24 4.01 2.90 6.91
N PRO A 25 4.19 1.61 6.65
CA PRO A 25 4.07 0.90 5.37
C PRO A 25 2.68 0.29 5.11
N GLY A 26 1.70 0.47 6.01
CA GLY A 26 0.47 -0.31 6.07
C GLY A 26 -0.27 -0.41 4.75
N GLU A 27 -0.70 0.70 4.19
CA GLU A 27 -1.49 0.68 2.95
C GLU A 27 -0.69 0.21 1.74
N ILE A 28 0.63 0.49 1.71
CA ILE A 28 1.51 -0.05 0.66
C ILE A 28 1.57 -1.58 0.75
N LEU A 29 1.69 -2.12 1.96
CA LEU A 29 1.67 -3.56 2.18
C LEU A 29 0.32 -4.17 1.79
N ASP A 30 -0.80 -3.53 2.16
CA ASP A 30 -2.13 -3.98 1.78
C ASP A 30 -2.30 -4.03 0.26
N PHE A 31 -1.84 -2.99 -0.45
CA PHE A 31 -1.82 -2.99 -1.92
C PHE A 31 -0.99 -4.15 -2.48
N LEU A 32 0.23 -4.35 -1.99
CA LEU A 32 1.11 -5.43 -2.44
C LEU A 32 0.54 -6.82 -2.13
N MET A 33 -0.26 -6.97 -1.07
CA MET A 33 -0.92 -8.25 -0.77
C MET A 33 -2.13 -8.52 -1.68
N VAL A 34 -2.83 -7.49 -2.13
CA VAL A 34 -4.01 -7.64 -3.00
C VAL A 34 -3.61 -7.78 -4.46
N LEU A 35 -2.54 -7.12 -4.89
CA LEU A 35 -2.13 -7.02 -6.30
C LEU A 35 -2.03 -8.37 -7.05
N PRO A 36 -1.51 -9.48 -6.48
CA PRO A 36 -1.44 -10.77 -7.19
C PRO A 36 -2.80 -11.40 -7.51
N PHE A 37 -3.86 -10.93 -6.87
CA PHE A 37 -5.23 -11.47 -7.02
C PHE A 37 -6.10 -10.61 -7.94
N LEU A 38 -5.59 -9.45 -8.37
CA LEU A 38 -6.29 -8.57 -9.29
C LEU A 38 -6.20 -9.10 -10.72
N LYS A 39 -7.31 -9.02 -11.45
CA LYS A 39 -7.33 -9.28 -12.88
C LYS A 39 -6.51 -8.26 -13.66
N GLU A 40 -6.16 -8.61 -14.88
CA GLU A 40 -5.76 -7.62 -15.88
C GLU A 40 -6.89 -6.61 -16.08
N ASN A 41 -6.54 -5.33 -16.15
CA ASN A 41 -7.49 -4.23 -16.25
C ASN A 41 -8.45 -4.08 -15.06
N ALA A 42 -8.12 -4.66 -13.90
CA ALA A 42 -8.87 -4.43 -12.67
C ALA A 42 -8.90 -2.94 -12.31
N ILE A 43 -9.99 -2.51 -11.68
CA ILE A 43 -10.14 -1.15 -11.18
C ILE A 43 -9.64 -1.11 -9.74
N VAL A 44 -8.69 -0.22 -9.47
CA VAL A 44 -8.22 0.03 -8.11
C VAL A 44 -8.57 1.45 -7.72
N VAL A 45 -9.30 1.59 -6.62
CA VAL A 45 -9.74 2.88 -6.09
C VAL A 45 -9.00 3.16 -4.79
N PHE A 46 -8.44 4.36 -4.67
CA PHE A 46 -7.79 4.84 -3.45
C PHE A 46 -8.52 6.06 -2.91
N HIS A 47 -8.84 6.01 -1.63
CA HIS A 47 -9.28 7.17 -0.86
C HIS A 47 -8.04 7.89 -0.27
N ASP A 48 -8.23 9.13 0.16
CA ASP A 48 -7.21 9.94 0.82
C ASP A 48 -5.92 10.18 0.02
N ILE A 49 -6.03 10.17 -1.32
CA ILE A 49 -4.88 10.45 -2.21
C ILE A 49 -4.35 11.89 -2.13
N ALA A 50 -5.07 12.81 -1.49
CA ALA A 50 -4.68 14.21 -1.29
C ALA A 50 -4.58 14.61 0.19
N ILE A 51 -4.72 13.66 1.12
CA ILE A 51 -4.78 13.96 2.55
C ILE A 51 -3.53 14.70 3.06
N GLN A 52 -2.35 14.32 2.58
CA GLN A 52 -1.08 14.97 2.92
C GLN A 52 -0.99 16.41 2.43
N ILE A 53 -1.74 16.77 1.38
CA ILE A 53 -1.78 18.15 0.84
C ILE A 53 -2.78 18.99 1.63
N THR A 54 -3.86 18.36 2.09
CA THR A 54 -4.98 19.04 2.75
C THR A 54 -4.86 19.05 4.28
N ASN A 55 -4.10 18.13 4.85
CA ASN A 55 -3.95 17.97 6.28
C ASN A 55 -2.67 18.66 6.78
N SER A 56 -2.82 19.84 7.37
CA SER A 56 -1.72 20.62 7.97
C SER A 56 -1.18 20.05 9.29
N ALA A 57 -1.69 18.93 9.77
CA ALA A 57 -1.39 18.39 11.09
C ALA A 57 -0.05 17.64 11.20
N GLY A 58 0.80 17.70 10.18
CA GLY A 58 2.18 17.15 10.24
C GLY A 58 2.25 15.62 10.27
N ARG A 59 1.19 14.92 9.88
CA ARG A 59 1.19 13.47 9.74
C ARG A 59 1.73 13.09 8.37
N ASN A 60 2.69 12.17 8.34
CA ASN A 60 3.19 11.62 7.09
C ASN A 60 2.20 10.56 6.56
N GLU A 61 1.07 10.99 6.05
CA GLU A 61 0.04 10.13 5.47
C GLU A 61 0.22 10.09 3.94
N TRP A 62 1.38 9.58 3.49
CA TRP A 62 1.78 9.59 2.08
C TRP A 62 1.43 8.31 1.33
N ALA A 63 1.03 7.25 2.02
CA ALA A 63 0.89 5.93 1.42
C ALA A 63 -0.08 5.91 0.23
N SER A 64 -1.32 6.38 0.41
CA SER A 64 -2.32 6.45 -0.68
C SER A 64 -1.85 7.29 -1.86
N TYR A 65 -1.22 8.43 -1.59
CA TYR A 65 -0.65 9.29 -2.63
C TYR A 65 0.47 8.59 -3.42
N LEU A 66 1.40 7.94 -2.72
CA LEU A 66 2.52 7.23 -3.34
C LEU A 66 2.02 6.09 -4.23
N ILE A 67 1.07 5.28 -3.72
CA ILE A 67 0.51 4.17 -4.47
C ILE A 67 -0.24 4.69 -5.68
N PHE A 68 -1.18 5.63 -5.50
CA PHE A 68 -1.99 6.16 -6.60
C PHE A 68 -1.13 6.75 -7.72
N ASN A 69 -0.06 7.49 -7.37
CA ASN A 69 0.82 8.07 -8.39
C ASN A 69 1.80 7.05 -8.98
N GLY A 70 2.25 6.07 -8.21
CA GLY A 70 3.22 5.05 -8.64
C GLY A 70 2.63 3.90 -9.43
N ILE A 71 1.39 3.52 -9.16
CA ILE A 71 0.69 2.41 -9.83
C ILE A 71 0.52 2.72 -11.33
N ARG A 72 0.67 1.69 -12.18
CA ARG A 72 0.59 1.82 -13.64
C ARG A 72 -0.79 1.44 -14.16
N GLY A 73 -1.31 2.33 -15.00
CA GLY A 73 -2.62 2.21 -15.61
C GLY A 73 -3.23 3.56 -15.92
N GLU A 74 -4.42 3.53 -16.47
CA GLU A 74 -5.19 4.74 -16.79
C GLU A 74 -5.84 5.28 -15.51
N LYS A 75 -5.57 6.56 -15.22
CA LYS A 75 -6.00 7.20 -13.96
C LYS A 75 -7.22 8.08 -14.15
N TYR A 76 -8.11 8.02 -13.19
CA TYR A 76 -9.35 8.79 -13.13
C TYR A 76 -9.44 9.54 -11.81
N LEU A 77 -9.77 10.82 -11.92
CA LEU A 77 -10.07 11.68 -10.79
C LEU A 77 -11.49 12.24 -10.94
N PRO A 78 -12.22 12.46 -9.85
CA PRO A 78 -13.54 13.07 -9.94
C PRO A 78 -13.41 14.49 -10.51
N SER A 79 -14.42 14.93 -11.25
CA SER A 79 -14.53 16.32 -11.68
C SER A 79 -14.86 17.21 -10.47
N GLY A 80 -14.20 18.36 -10.37
CA GLY A 80 -14.45 19.31 -9.29
C GLY A 80 -13.68 20.61 -9.46
N ASP A 81 -14.14 21.67 -8.81
CA ASP A 81 -13.59 23.02 -8.97
C ASP A 81 -12.18 23.19 -8.36
N VAL A 82 -11.80 22.31 -7.42
CA VAL A 82 -10.51 22.36 -6.75
C VAL A 82 -9.74 21.07 -6.96
N ILE A 83 -8.98 21.01 -8.05
CA ILE A 83 -8.22 19.83 -8.50
C ILE A 83 -7.30 19.29 -7.40
N LEU A 84 -6.60 20.15 -6.66
CA LEU A 84 -5.70 19.74 -5.58
C LEU A 84 -6.38 19.13 -4.35
N LYS A 85 -7.71 19.23 -4.25
CA LYS A 85 -8.48 18.67 -3.13
C LYS A 85 -9.26 17.42 -3.51
N GLN A 86 -9.05 16.88 -4.69
CA GLN A 86 -9.65 15.61 -5.07
C GLN A 86 -8.99 14.49 -4.26
N ASN A 87 -9.74 13.92 -3.34
CA ASN A 87 -9.24 13.00 -2.32
C ASN A 87 -9.51 11.52 -2.61
N ILE A 88 -10.09 11.23 -3.77
CA ILE A 88 -10.34 9.87 -4.25
C ILE A 88 -9.87 9.76 -5.70
N GLY A 89 -9.29 8.63 -6.05
CA GLY A 89 -8.86 8.36 -7.41
C GLY A 89 -8.98 6.89 -7.77
N ALA A 90 -9.23 6.61 -9.04
CA ALA A 90 -9.27 5.26 -9.55
C ALA A 90 -8.19 5.05 -10.61
N THR A 91 -7.69 3.83 -10.71
CA THR A 91 -6.77 3.41 -11.76
C THR A 91 -7.30 2.13 -12.40
N ILE A 92 -7.46 2.10 -13.72
CA ILE A 92 -7.60 0.86 -14.46
C ILE A 92 -6.19 0.34 -14.70
N LEU A 93 -5.86 -0.81 -14.14
CA LEU A 93 -4.50 -1.35 -14.19
C LEU A 93 -4.09 -1.73 -15.63
N ASP A 94 -2.83 -1.48 -15.99
CA ASP A 94 -2.24 -2.06 -17.19
C ASP A 94 -2.32 -3.60 -17.16
N SER A 95 -2.44 -4.24 -18.30
CA SER A 95 -2.58 -5.70 -18.43
C SER A 95 -1.40 -6.50 -17.85
N ASN A 96 -0.21 -5.94 -17.81
CA ASN A 96 1.00 -6.64 -17.32
C ASN A 96 1.62 -5.93 -16.12
N GLN A 97 1.00 -6.06 -14.96
CA GLN A 97 1.49 -5.44 -13.72
C GLN A 97 2.81 -6.05 -13.20
N LYS A 98 3.15 -7.29 -13.58
CA LYS A 98 4.37 -7.97 -13.13
C LYS A 98 5.65 -7.22 -13.49
N ARG A 99 5.68 -6.56 -14.63
CA ARG A 99 6.82 -5.73 -15.08
C ARG A 99 7.11 -4.52 -14.20
N TYR A 100 6.18 -4.17 -13.31
CA TYR A 100 6.29 -3.02 -12.41
C TYR A 100 6.50 -3.41 -10.95
N TYR A 101 6.55 -4.68 -10.61
CA TYR A 101 6.67 -5.16 -9.23
C TYR A 101 7.82 -4.51 -8.46
N GLN A 102 9.00 -4.38 -9.07
CA GLN A 102 10.12 -3.68 -8.43
C GLN A 102 9.77 -2.23 -8.07
N VAL A 103 9.08 -1.52 -8.97
CA VAL A 103 8.67 -0.12 -8.72
C VAL A 103 7.74 -0.05 -7.53
N TYR A 104 6.80 -0.99 -7.44
CA TYR A 104 5.84 -1.02 -6.34
C TYR A 104 6.50 -1.38 -5.00
N PHE A 105 7.40 -2.33 -4.99
CA PHE A 105 8.16 -2.65 -3.77
C PHE A 105 9.07 -1.50 -3.32
N ARG A 106 9.61 -0.69 -4.23
CA ARG A 106 10.41 0.49 -3.89
C ARG A 106 9.63 1.56 -3.14
N MET A 107 8.31 1.57 -3.18
CA MET A 107 7.49 2.46 -2.36
C MET A 107 7.69 2.17 -0.86
N LEU A 108 8.09 0.97 -0.48
CA LEU A 108 8.43 0.61 0.90
C LEU A 108 9.75 1.23 1.39
N GLY A 109 10.55 1.84 0.50
CA GLY A 109 11.84 2.45 0.83
C GLY A 109 11.75 3.79 1.57
N GLY A 110 10.54 4.30 1.82
CA GLY A 110 10.31 5.51 2.61
C GLY A 110 10.50 5.30 4.11
N GLU A 111 10.35 6.39 4.86
CA GLU A 111 10.37 6.37 6.32
C GLU A 111 9.03 5.89 6.87
N TRP A 112 9.03 4.73 7.51
CA TRP A 112 7.80 4.16 8.06
C TRP A 112 7.29 4.92 9.28
N ASN A 113 5.98 5.01 9.38
CA ASN A 113 5.31 5.59 10.54
C ASN A 113 5.32 4.65 11.74
N TYR A 114 5.31 3.33 11.48
CA TYR A 114 5.37 2.29 12.49
C TYR A 114 6.06 1.05 11.92
N PHE A 115 6.55 0.18 12.79
CA PHE A 115 7.14 -1.08 12.39
C PHE A 115 6.14 -2.22 12.67
N PRO A 116 5.82 -3.07 11.68
CA PRO A 116 4.95 -4.23 11.89
C PRO A 116 5.53 -5.17 12.95
N LYS A 117 4.69 -5.95 13.63
CA LYS A 117 5.15 -6.98 14.55
C LYS A 117 6.00 -8.03 13.81
N GLU A 118 6.98 -8.63 14.49
CA GLU A 118 7.88 -9.62 13.86
C GLU A 118 7.12 -10.82 13.25
N GLU A 119 6.02 -11.22 13.86
CA GLU A 119 5.13 -12.26 13.32
C GLU A 119 4.53 -11.82 11.97
N GLN A 120 4.11 -10.57 11.88
CA GLN A 120 3.56 -9.99 10.64
C GLN A 120 4.65 -9.87 9.56
N VAL A 121 5.87 -9.47 9.93
CA VAL A 121 7.01 -9.45 9.00
C VAL A 121 7.30 -10.84 8.46
N THR A 122 7.24 -11.86 9.32
CA THR A 122 7.43 -13.27 8.90
C THR A 122 6.35 -13.72 7.94
N GLN A 123 5.08 -13.41 8.21
CA GLN A 123 3.96 -13.72 7.32
C GLN A 123 4.10 -12.99 5.96
N LEU A 124 4.49 -11.72 5.97
CA LEU A 124 4.74 -10.95 4.75
C LEU A 124 5.85 -11.55 3.89
N ARG A 125 6.97 -12.00 4.51
CA ARG A 125 8.04 -12.71 3.79
C ARG A 125 7.53 -13.95 3.08
N GLN A 126 6.77 -14.78 3.79
CA GLN A 126 6.20 -16.00 3.22
C GLN A 126 5.24 -15.69 2.07
N PHE A 127 4.39 -14.68 2.25
CA PHE A 127 3.46 -14.21 1.23
C PHE A 127 4.20 -13.70 -0.01
N PHE A 128 5.16 -12.80 0.15
CA PHE A 128 5.90 -12.24 -0.98
C PHE A 128 6.76 -13.28 -1.68
N LYS A 129 7.35 -14.23 -0.94
CA LYS A 129 8.02 -15.37 -1.54
C LYS A 129 7.07 -16.20 -2.40
N LYS A 130 5.88 -16.50 -1.92
CA LYS A 130 4.88 -17.30 -2.64
C LYS A 130 4.41 -16.63 -3.94
N TYR A 131 4.15 -15.31 -3.91
CA TYR A 131 3.45 -14.63 -5.00
C TYR A 131 4.35 -13.80 -5.91
N TYR A 132 5.56 -13.43 -5.48
CA TYR A 132 6.42 -12.53 -6.24
C TYR A 132 7.77 -13.14 -6.65
N GLU A 133 8.34 -14.05 -5.86
CA GLU A 133 9.72 -14.54 -6.07
C GLU A 133 9.94 -15.09 -7.49
N LYS A 134 8.96 -15.80 -8.03
CA LYS A 134 9.06 -16.39 -9.38
C LYS A 134 9.15 -15.34 -10.50
N ASP A 135 8.37 -14.26 -10.36
CA ASP A 135 8.24 -13.24 -11.41
C ASP A 135 9.22 -12.06 -11.20
N CYS A 136 9.63 -11.82 -9.94
CA CYS A 136 10.53 -10.73 -9.55
C CYS A 136 11.28 -11.06 -8.25
N PRO A 137 12.37 -11.84 -8.29
CA PRO A 137 13.14 -12.20 -7.09
C PRO A 137 13.72 -10.97 -6.36
N GLU A 138 13.99 -9.87 -7.07
CA GLU A 138 14.48 -8.62 -6.50
C GLU A 138 13.49 -7.96 -5.55
N CYS A 139 12.19 -8.27 -5.68
CA CYS A 139 11.16 -7.72 -4.80
C CYS A 139 11.38 -8.10 -3.34
N LEU A 140 11.80 -9.35 -3.09
CA LEU A 140 12.13 -9.79 -1.73
C LEU A 140 13.34 -9.06 -1.18
N LYS A 141 14.36 -8.84 -1.99
CA LYS A 141 15.54 -8.09 -1.59
C LYS A 141 15.19 -6.66 -1.21
N ILE A 142 14.37 -5.99 -2.03
CA ILE A 142 13.90 -4.63 -1.74
C ILE A 142 13.09 -4.61 -0.43
N PHE A 143 12.24 -5.61 -0.19
CA PHE A 143 11.49 -5.73 1.05
C PHE A 143 12.41 -5.89 2.27
N GLU A 144 13.44 -6.76 2.20
CA GLU A 144 14.39 -6.94 3.31
C GLU A 144 15.21 -5.68 3.58
N GLU A 145 15.65 -4.98 2.54
CA GLU A 145 16.34 -3.69 2.68
C GLU A 145 15.46 -2.65 3.36
N ALA A 146 14.15 -2.60 3.01
CA ALA A 146 13.19 -1.72 3.64
C ALA A 146 12.95 -2.07 5.12
N ILE A 147 12.86 -3.36 5.45
CA ILE A 147 12.77 -3.86 6.83
C ILE A 147 14.00 -3.46 7.64
N GLU A 148 15.20 -3.70 7.12
CA GLU A 148 16.45 -3.38 7.82
C GLU A 148 16.56 -1.87 8.11
N PHE A 149 16.34 -1.04 7.10
CA PHE A 149 16.37 0.41 7.24
C PHE A 149 15.35 0.91 8.28
N ASN A 150 14.10 0.46 8.17
CA ASN A 150 13.02 1.00 8.99
C ASN A 150 12.96 0.44 10.41
N ARG A 151 13.52 -0.74 10.67
CA ARG A 151 13.59 -1.30 12.03
C ARG A 151 14.27 -0.37 13.02
N ASP A 152 15.39 0.19 12.63
CA ASP A 152 16.15 1.13 13.47
C ASP A 152 15.61 2.57 13.35
N PHE A 153 15.12 2.94 12.18
CA PHE A 153 14.53 4.26 11.95
C PHE A 153 13.35 4.52 12.87
N VAL A 154 12.36 3.62 12.91
CA VAL A 154 11.15 3.77 13.73
C VAL A 154 11.48 3.80 15.23
N LYS A 155 12.46 3.00 15.69
CA LYS A 155 12.91 3.03 17.09
C LYS A 155 13.51 4.38 17.49
N ARG A 156 14.27 4.99 16.59
CA ARG A 156 14.93 6.30 16.83
C ARG A 156 13.99 7.48 16.65
N ASN A 157 12.93 7.32 15.87
CA ASN A 157 11.97 8.36 15.53
C ASN A 157 10.54 7.90 15.83
N PRO A 158 10.19 7.66 17.12
CA PRO A 158 8.85 7.20 17.46
C PRO A 158 7.83 8.28 17.07
N LYS A 159 6.95 7.92 16.14
CA LYS A 159 5.81 8.74 15.75
C LYS A 159 4.62 8.40 16.66
N PRO A 160 3.65 9.33 16.85
CA PRO A 160 2.43 8.99 17.57
C PRO A 160 1.82 7.73 16.95
N ALA A 161 1.33 6.83 17.81
CA ALA A 161 0.66 5.62 17.35
C ALA A 161 -0.42 5.98 16.32
N PRO A 162 -0.53 5.23 15.21
CA PRO A 162 -1.67 5.38 14.31
C PRO A 162 -2.93 5.24 15.15
N TYR A 163 -3.99 5.96 14.77
CA TYR A 163 -5.26 5.88 15.48
C TYR A 163 -5.59 4.40 15.72
N THR A 164 -5.55 4.00 16.98
CA THR A 164 -6.34 2.86 17.39
C THR A 164 -7.77 3.28 17.15
N PHE A 165 -8.42 2.78 16.12
CA PHE A 165 -9.86 2.77 16.08
C PHE A 165 -10.26 2.11 17.40
N VAL A 166 -10.67 2.93 18.36
CA VAL A 166 -11.38 2.42 19.52
C VAL A 166 -12.63 1.82 18.90
N SER A 167 -12.69 0.50 18.88
CA SER A 167 -13.87 -0.28 18.54
C SER A 167 -14.93 0.04 19.60
N GLY A 168 -15.64 1.11 19.39
CA GLY A 168 -16.63 1.68 20.28
C GLY A 168 -17.87 2.08 19.53
N TYR A 169 -18.31 1.23 18.60
CA TYR A 169 -19.68 1.21 18.11
C TYR A 169 -20.06 -0.25 17.83
N LEU A 170 -20.51 -0.92 18.85
CA LEU A 170 -21.54 -1.94 18.79
C LEU A 170 -22.67 -1.51 19.68
#